data_b186c87e80724a20af9407c583d07c2f
#
_entry.id   b186c87e80724a20af9407c583d07c2f
#
_cell.length_a   1.000
_cell.length_b   1.000
_cell.length_c   1.000
_cell.angle_alpha   90.00
_cell.angle_beta   90.00
_cell.angle_gamma   90.00
#
_symmetry.space_group_name_H-M   'P 1'
#
loop_
_entity.id
_entity.type
_entity.pdbx_description
1 polymer ?
#
loop_
_entity_poly.entity_id
_entity_poly.type
_entity_poly.pdbx_seq_one_letter_code
_entity_poly.pdbx_strand_id
1 'polypeptide(L)'
;YITNLNGTMNVINKIKTKNFIFASTGTAQDCTSAYGISKRAAEDVVREYCTKHKQQDYTIFRFYNVIGSDGFAPTNPDGLMYNLIKAKTTKEFTIFGDDYNTSDGTCVRDYVHVNEICDALKQSIEKPSNSIECLGHGVGKTVIDIVNMFKEVNNIDFEVNVGPRRKGDIESSVLANVSPYMRNLYTMDQ
;
A
#
# COMPACT_ATOMS: atom_id res chain seq x y z
N TYR A 1 -11.68 -14.16 -1.08
CA TYR A 1 -12.41 -14.14 0.20
C TYR A 1 -11.84 -15.15 1.21
N ILE A 2 -11.55 -16.40 0.81
CA ILE A 2 -11.09 -17.46 1.75
C ILE A 2 -9.86 -17.00 2.54
N THR A 3 -8.81 -16.51 1.87
CA THR A 3 -7.57 -16.08 2.54
C THR A 3 -7.80 -14.86 3.43
N ASN A 4 -8.39 -13.80 2.88
CA ASN A 4 -8.48 -12.53 3.59
C ASN A 4 -9.53 -12.54 4.72
N LEU A 5 -10.72 -13.08 4.47
CA LEU A 5 -11.79 -13.08 5.46
C LEU A 5 -11.72 -14.31 6.38
N ASN A 6 -11.81 -15.52 5.82
CA ASN A 6 -11.82 -16.74 6.64
C ASN A 6 -10.48 -16.94 7.37
N GLY A 7 -9.36 -16.60 6.72
CA GLY A 7 -8.04 -16.61 7.35
C GLY A 7 -7.98 -15.69 8.57
N THR A 8 -8.47 -14.45 8.45
CA THR A 8 -8.54 -13.50 9.57
C THR A 8 -9.44 -14.02 10.70
N MET A 9 -10.63 -14.55 10.37
CA MET A 9 -11.53 -15.15 11.36
C MET A 9 -10.87 -16.33 12.09
N ASN A 10 -10.14 -17.19 11.38
CA ASN A 10 -9.43 -18.32 11.98
C ASN A 10 -8.34 -17.87 12.93
N VAL A 11 -7.57 -16.83 12.57
CA VAL A 11 -6.50 -16.30 13.42
C VAL A 11 -7.09 -15.67 14.68
N ILE A 12 -8.03 -14.73 14.54
CA ILE A 12 -8.57 -13.95 15.65
C ILE A 12 -9.31 -14.83 16.67
N ASN A 13 -9.97 -15.89 16.23
CA ASN A 13 -10.67 -16.84 17.12
C ASN A 13 -9.73 -17.78 17.88
N LYS A 14 -8.52 -18.01 17.40
CA LYS A 14 -7.58 -18.99 17.97
C LYS A 14 -6.46 -18.35 18.78
N ILE A 15 -6.10 -17.10 18.49
CA ILE A 15 -4.98 -16.41 19.14
C ILE A 15 -5.52 -15.44 20.19
N LYS A 16 -5.12 -15.67 21.45
CA LYS A 16 -5.37 -14.69 22.52
C LYS A 16 -4.21 -13.71 22.53
N THR A 17 -4.49 -12.44 22.27
CA THR A 17 -3.50 -11.35 22.30
C THR A 17 -4.11 -10.11 22.96
N LYS A 18 -3.27 -9.24 23.52
CA LYS A 18 -3.70 -7.95 24.06
C LYS A 18 -3.95 -6.91 22.96
N ASN A 19 -3.22 -7.00 21.85
CA ASN A 19 -3.32 -6.08 20.73
C ASN A 19 -3.35 -6.86 19.41
N PHE A 20 -4.27 -6.51 18.53
CA PHE A 20 -4.42 -7.11 17.21
C PHE A 20 -4.14 -6.07 16.13
N ILE A 21 -3.05 -6.24 15.40
CA ILE A 21 -2.68 -5.34 14.31
C ILE A 21 -3.05 -6.01 12.99
N PHE A 22 -3.88 -5.33 12.21
CA PHE A 22 -4.38 -5.86 10.94
C PHE A 22 -3.87 -5.03 9.74
N ALA A 23 -3.11 -5.70 8.87
CA ALA A 23 -2.68 -5.10 7.61
C ALA A 23 -3.83 -5.12 6.60
N SER A 24 -4.35 -3.95 6.25
CA SER A 24 -5.39 -3.73 5.26
C SER A 24 -4.85 -2.92 4.07
N THR A 25 -5.71 -2.32 3.28
CA THR A 25 -5.38 -1.62 2.05
C THR A 25 -6.24 -0.37 1.88
N GLY A 26 -5.72 0.67 1.23
CA GLY A 26 -6.49 1.86 0.85
C GLY A 26 -7.74 1.51 0.02
N THR A 27 -7.68 0.47 -0.84
CA THR A 27 -8.82 0.02 -1.65
C THR A 27 -10.00 -0.56 -0.84
N ALA A 28 -9.80 -0.85 0.45
CA ALA A 28 -10.88 -1.22 1.36
C ALA A 28 -11.80 -0.03 1.71
N GLN A 29 -11.38 1.19 1.42
CA GLN A 29 -12.20 2.39 1.62
C GLN A 29 -13.35 2.44 0.63
N ASP A 30 -13.06 2.28 -0.65
CA ASP A 30 -14.03 2.47 -1.74
C ASP A 30 -14.69 1.16 -2.19
N CYS A 31 -14.16 0.02 -1.77
CA CYS A 31 -14.71 -1.32 -2.06
C CYS A 31 -14.95 -1.58 -3.57
N THR A 32 -14.13 -1.02 -4.45
CA THR A 32 -14.30 -1.12 -5.91
C THR A 32 -13.82 -2.44 -6.51
N SER A 33 -13.13 -3.27 -5.73
CA SER A 33 -12.59 -4.57 -6.16
C SER A 33 -12.93 -5.68 -5.19
N ALA A 34 -12.94 -6.94 -5.67
CA ALA A 34 -13.13 -8.11 -4.82
C ALA A 34 -12.08 -8.18 -3.69
N TYR A 35 -10.85 -7.73 -3.96
CA TYR A 35 -9.80 -7.59 -2.94
C TYR A 35 -10.18 -6.56 -1.88
N GLY A 36 -10.52 -5.33 -2.26
CA GLY A 36 -10.95 -4.27 -1.34
C GLY A 36 -12.16 -4.69 -0.49
N ILE A 37 -13.18 -5.28 -1.12
CA ILE A 37 -14.36 -5.81 -0.43
C ILE A 37 -13.97 -6.87 0.62
N SER A 38 -13.10 -7.82 0.25
CA SER A 38 -12.66 -8.89 1.17
C SER A 38 -11.85 -8.37 2.35
N LYS A 39 -11.00 -7.35 2.12
CA LYS A 39 -10.24 -6.68 3.19
C LYS A 39 -11.16 -5.87 4.10
N ARG A 40 -12.11 -5.12 3.54
CA ARG A 40 -13.11 -4.39 4.33
C ARG A 40 -13.95 -5.31 5.22
N ALA A 41 -14.42 -6.42 4.70
CA ALA A 41 -15.14 -7.42 5.50
C ALA A 41 -14.27 -7.96 6.65
N ALA A 42 -12.97 -8.18 6.42
CA ALA A 42 -12.05 -8.59 7.47
C ALA A 42 -11.79 -7.49 8.52
N GLU A 43 -11.72 -6.21 8.11
CA GLU A 43 -11.65 -5.06 9.03
C GLU A 43 -12.85 -5.04 9.98
N ASP A 44 -14.06 -5.23 9.43
CA ASP A 44 -15.31 -5.22 10.22
C ASP A 44 -15.34 -6.39 11.23
N VAL A 45 -14.84 -7.58 10.83
CA VAL A 45 -14.68 -8.73 11.75
C VAL A 45 -13.70 -8.42 12.88
N VAL A 46 -12.52 -7.86 12.57
CA VAL A 46 -11.50 -7.50 13.58
C VAL A 46 -12.08 -6.50 14.57
N ARG A 47 -12.70 -5.44 14.06
CA ARG A 47 -13.30 -4.38 14.89
C ARG A 47 -14.38 -4.92 15.81
N GLU A 48 -15.32 -5.69 15.27
CA GLU A 48 -16.43 -6.28 16.03
C GLU A 48 -15.95 -7.23 17.11
N TYR A 49 -14.99 -8.12 16.76
CA TYR A 49 -14.43 -9.06 17.70
C TYR A 49 -13.71 -8.36 18.86
N CYS A 50 -12.81 -7.42 18.58
CA CYS A 50 -12.05 -6.70 19.61
C CYS A 50 -12.96 -5.82 20.48
N THR A 51 -14.00 -5.19 19.90
CA THR A 51 -14.97 -4.39 20.66
C THR A 51 -15.78 -5.25 21.63
N LYS A 52 -16.18 -6.46 21.23
CA LYS A 52 -16.92 -7.40 22.12
C LYS A 52 -16.05 -7.96 23.21
N HIS A 53 -14.80 -8.25 22.92
CA HIS A 53 -13.82 -8.79 23.86
C HIS A 53 -12.98 -7.64 24.45
N LYS A 54 -13.55 -6.85 25.36
CA LYS A 54 -13.01 -5.61 25.97
C LYS A 54 -11.57 -5.67 26.53
N GLN A 55 -10.87 -6.79 26.40
CA GLN A 55 -9.48 -6.98 26.82
C GLN A 55 -8.49 -7.00 25.64
N GLN A 56 -8.98 -6.69 24.44
CA GLN A 56 -8.18 -6.75 23.22
C GLN A 56 -8.28 -5.42 22.47
N ASP A 57 -7.16 -4.72 22.41
CA ASP A 57 -7.00 -3.55 21.59
C ASP A 57 -6.73 -3.93 20.13
N TYR A 58 -6.96 -3.01 19.20
CA TYR A 58 -6.64 -3.22 17.79
C TYR A 58 -6.13 -1.96 17.12
N THR A 59 -5.40 -2.16 16.03
CA THR A 59 -5.09 -1.11 15.05
C THR A 59 -5.18 -1.72 13.66
N ILE A 60 -6.00 -1.12 12.80
CA ILE A 60 -6.14 -1.54 11.41
C ILE A 60 -5.40 -0.53 10.53
N PHE A 61 -4.40 -0.98 9.80
CA PHE A 61 -3.64 -0.13 8.90
C PHE A 61 -4.05 -0.39 7.44
N ARG A 62 -4.55 0.64 6.77
CA ARG A 62 -4.76 0.65 5.31
C ARG A 62 -3.51 1.18 4.64
N PHE A 63 -2.75 0.29 4.03
CA PHE A 63 -1.57 0.66 3.26
C PHE A 63 -1.96 1.20 1.89
N TYR A 64 -1.31 2.29 1.49
CA TYR A 64 -1.33 2.78 0.13
C TYR A 64 -0.22 2.09 -0.69
N ASN A 65 0.39 2.72 -1.68
CA ASN A 65 1.37 2.05 -2.53
C ASN A 65 2.73 1.95 -1.82
N VAL A 66 3.05 0.75 -1.34
CA VAL A 66 4.31 0.50 -0.62
C VAL A 66 5.47 0.43 -1.58
N ILE A 67 6.50 1.23 -1.32
CA ILE A 67 7.77 1.26 -2.05
C ILE A 67 8.95 1.19 -1.08
N GLY A 68 10.15 1.23 -1.63
CA GLY A 68 11.38 1.16 -0.86
C GLY A 68 11.78 -0.26 -0.49
N SER A 69 12.94 -0.37 0.09
CA SER A 69 13.56 -1.63 0.51
C SER A 69 14.52 -1.36 1.64
N ASP A 70 14.70 -2.34 2.50
CA ASP A 70 15.77 -2.38 3.50
C ASP A 70 16.70 -3.58 3.17
N GLY A 71 17.34 -3.50 1.99
CA GLY A 71 18.25 -4.54 1.49
C GLY A 71 17.59 -5.74 0.81
N PHE A 72 16.27 -5.80 0.71
CA PHE A 72 15.54 -6.90 0.06
C PHE A 72 14.92 -6.46 -1.27
N ALA A 73 15.10 -7.27 -2.31
CA ALA A 73 14.47 -7.02 -3.59
C ALA A 73 12.95 -7.27 -3.51
N PRO A 74 12.12 -6.44 -4.19
CA PRO A 74 10.69 -6.71 -4.29
C PRO A 74 10.44 -8.01 -5.05
N THR A 75 9.49 -8.81 -4.56
CA THR A 75 9.17 -10.14 -5.11
C THR A 75 7.90 -10.17 -5.95
N ASN A 76 7.08 -9.14 -5.91
CA ASN A 76 5.83 -9.09 -6.68
C ASN A 76 6.09 -8.72 -8.15
N PRO A 77 5.93 -9.65 -9.12
CA PRO A 77 6.20 -9.38 -10.53
C PRO A 77 5.26 -8.36 -11.17
N ASP A 78 4.09 -8.12 -10.57
CA ASP A 78 3.14 -7.09 -11.02
C ASP A 78 3.40 -5.71 -10.40
N GLY A 79 4.34 -5.64 -9.45
CA GLY A 79 4.67 -4.42 -8.72
C GLY A 79 5.53 -3.45 -9.55
N LEU A 80 5.29 -2.14 -9.35
CA LEU A 80 6.03 -1.08 -10.03
C LEU A 80 7.54 -1.22 -9.79
N MET A 81 7.98 -1.31 -8.53
CA MET A 81 9.40 -1.37 -8.18
C MET A 81 10.10 -2.63 -8.70
N TYR A 82 9.42 -3.79 -8.71
CA TYR A 82 9.97 -5.00 -9.32
C TYR A 82 10.29 -4.79 -10.80
N ASN A 83 9.36 -4.20 -11.55
CA ASN A 83 9.52 -3.96 -12.98
C ASN A 83 10.55 -2.86 -13.28
N LEU A 84 10.67 -1.83 -12.44
CA LEU A 84 11.73 -0.81 -12.55
C LEU A 84 13.12 -1.42 -12.32
N ILE A 85 13.28 -2.26 -11.29
CA ILE A 85 14.55 -2.98 -11.06
C ILE A 85 14.87 -3.90 -12.22
N LYS A 86 13.90 -4.62 -12.76
CA LYS A 86 14.08 -5.47 -13.95
C LYS A 86 14.52 -4.65 -15.17
N ALA A 87 13.98 -3.44 -15.35
CA ALA A 87 14.34 -2.55 -16.45
C ALA A 87 15.80 -2.12 -16.44
N LYS A 88 16.50 -2.16 -15.30
CA LYS A 88 17.98 -1.96 -15.24
C LYS A 88 18.72 -2.93 -16.16
N THR A 89 18.22 -4.15 -16.30
CA THR A 89 18.84 -5.22 -17.10
C THR A 89 18.19 -5.34 -18.47
N THR A 90 16.84 -5.34 -18.55
CA THR A 90 16.12 -5.51 -19.82
C THR A 90 16.18 -4.29 -20.73
N LYS A 91 16.48 -3.12 -20.16
CA LYS A 91 16.47 -1.81 -20.84
C LYS A 91 15.10 -1.39 -21.38
N GLU A 92 14.04 -1.98 -20.86
CA GLU A 92 12.65 -1.69 -21.24
C GLU A 92 11.76 -1.68 -20.01
N PHE A 93 10.81 -0.74 -19.99
CA PHE A 93 9.76 -0.66 -18.97
C PHE A 93 8.41 -0.38 -19.66
N THR A 94 7.33 -1.01 -19.20
CA THR A 94 6.00 -0.79 -19.76
C THR A 94 5.09 -0.07 -18.76
N ILE A 95 4.55 1.08 -19.16
CA ILE A 95 3.45 1.79 -18.50
C ILE A 95 2.13 1.22 -19.00
N PHE A 96 1.14 1.12 -18.14
CA PHE A 96 -0.19 0.60 -18.48
C PHE A 96 -1.23 1.72 -18.52
N GLY A 97 -1.45 2.27 -19.71
CA GLY A 97 -2.31 3.42 -19.98
C GLY A 97 -1.58 4.75 -19.82
N ASP A 98 -1.77 5.63 -20.79
CA ASP A 98 -1.26 7.00 -20.88
C ASP A 98 -2.37 8.02 -21.20
N ASP A 99 -3.61 7.58 -21.05
CA ASP A 99 -4.81 8.32 -21.41
C ASP A 99 -5.73 8.61 -20.20
N TYR A 100 -5.21 8.50 -18.96
CA TYR A 100 -5.92 8.92 -17.75
C TYR A 100 -6.02 10.45 -17.68
N ASN A 101 -7.07 10.96 -17.05
CA ASN A 101 -7.24 12.40 -16.86
C ASN A 101 -6.34 12.94 -15.73
N THR A 102 -5.04 12.88 -15.94
CA THR A 102 -3.96 13.29 -15.05
C THR A 102 -2.99 14.21 -15.78
N SER A 103 -1.99 14.76 -15.11
CA SER A 103 -1.05 15.71 -15.69
C SER A 103 -0.23 15.16 -16.87
N ASP A 104 0.04 13.86 -16.87
CA ASP A 104 0.86 13.18 -17.88
C ASP A 104 0.19 11.95 -18.51
N GLY A 105 -1.09 11.74 -18.21
CA GLY A 105 -1.88 10.63 -18.71
C GLY A 105 -1.69 9.32 -17.97
N THR A 106 -0.79 9.23 -16.99
CA THR A 106 -0.57 8.00 -16.22
C THR A 106 -1.25 8.04 -14.85
N CYS A 107 -1.46 6.87 -14.23
CA CYS A 107 -2.12 6.77 -12.92
C CYS A 107 -1.37 7.55 -11.84
N VAL A 108 -2.12 8.19 -10.92
CA VAL A 108 -1.59 8.84 -9.73
C VAL A 108 -1.74 7.93 -8.52
N ARG A 109 -0.68 7.77 -7.75
CA ARG A 109 -0.66 6.95 -6.52
C ARG A 109 0.01 7.70 -5.38
N ASP A 110 -0.42 7.39 -4.16
CA ASP A 110 0.23 7.81 -2.93
C ASP A 110 1.22 6.70 -2.53
N TYR A 111 2.49 7.03 -2.46
CA TYR A 111 3.55 6.09 -2.14
C TYR A 111 4.01 6.27 -0.71
N VAL A 112 4.29 5.16 -0.04
CA VAL A 112 4.78 5.12 1.35
C VAL A 112 5.97 4.18 1.43
N HIS A 113 7.03 4.59 2.12
CA HIS A 113 8.22 3.77 2.28
C HIS A 113 7.95 2.62 3.27
N VAL A 114 8.47 1.42 2.97
CA VAL A 114 8.26 0.23 3.82
C VAL A 114 8.72 0.45 5.27
N ASN A 115 9.79 1.22 5.49
CA ASN A 115 10.28 1.52 6.84
C ASN A 115 9.29 2.38 7.64
N GLU A 116 8.57 3.30 7.00
CA GLU A 116 7.52 4.08 7.66
C GLU A 116 6.36 3.20 8.11
N ILE A 117 6.00 2.20 7.30
CA ILE A 117 5.02 1.18 7.69
C ILE A 117 5.54 0.38 8.89
N CYS A 118 6.81 -0.04 8.89
CA CYS A 118 7.41 -0.75 10.01
C CYS A 118 7.41 0.10 11.29
N ASP A 119 7.71 1.39 11.18
CA ASP A 119 7.67 2.31 12.32
C ASP A 119 6.24 2.50 12.85
N ALA A 120 5.25 2.63 11.96
CA ALA A 120 3.84 2.72 12.36
C ALA A 120 3.37 1.44 13.07
N LEU A 121 3.73 0.26 12.54
CA LEU A 121 3.45 -1.03 13.18
C LEU A 121 4.09 -1.12 14.57
N LYS A 122 5.37 -0.73 14.70
CA LYS A 122 6.08 -0.73 15.98
C LYS A 122 5.41 0.20 17.00
N GLN A 123 5.05 1.42 16.60
CA GLN A 123 4.35 2.36 17.47
C GLN A 123 3.00 1.81 17.95
N SER A 124 2.26 1.12 17.08
CA SER A 124 0.95 0.56 17.41
C SER A 124 1.01 -0.64 18.37
N ILE A 125 2.16 -1.31 18.49
CA ILE A 125 2.35 -2.35 19.51
C ILE A 125 2.29 -1.74 20.92
N GLU A 126 2.88 -0.57 21.09
CA GLU A 126 2.94 0.14 22.37
C GLU A 126 1.68 0.97 22.65
N LYS A 127 1.13 1.56 21.59
CA LYS A 127 -0.02 2.49 21.65
C LYS A 127 -1.03 2.15 20.54
N PRO A 128 -1.88 1.15 20.74
CA PRO A 128 -2.94 0.83 19.79
C PRO A 128 -3.95 2.00 19.70
N SER A 129 -4.46 2.26 18.50
CA SER A 129 -5.39 3.37 18.26
C SER A 129 -6.85 3.01 18.51
N ASN A 130 -7.18 1.72 18.49
CA ASN A 130 -8.55 1.20 18.45
C ASN A 130 -9.37 1.78 17.27
N SER A 131 -8.69 2.02 16.14
CA SER A 131 -9.23 2.64 14.95
C SER A 131 -8.64 2.08 13.66
N ILE A 132 -9.11 2.63 12.54
CA ILE A 132 -8.55 2.40 11.20
C ILE A 132 -7.66 3.58 10.87
N GLU A 133 -6.41 3.30 10.57
CA GLU A 133 -5.37 4.26 10.21
C GLU A 133 -4.91 4.05 8.78
N CYS A 134 -4.83 5.12 7.99
CA CYS A 134 -4.35 5.07 6.62
C CYS A 134 -2.88 5.49 6.55
N LEU A 135 -2.03 4.65 5.97
CA LEU A 135 -0.60 4.92 5.81
C LEU A 135 -0.30 5.32 4.36
N GLY A 136 -0.03 6.58 4.18
CA GLY A 136 0.30 7.30 2.95
C GLY A 136 0.68 8.73 3.31
N HIS A 137 1.14 9.51 2.35
CA HIS A 137 1.59 10.89 2.56
C HIS A 137 0.55 11.95 2.20
N GLY A 138 -0.55 11.56 1.51
CA GLY A 138 -1.49 12.51 0.94
C GLY A 138 -0.92 13.29 -0.26
N VAL A 139 0.20 12.83 -0.81
CA VAL A 139 0.87 13.44 -1.97
C VAL A 139 0.89 12.44 -3.11
N GLY A 140 0.13 12.75 -4.16
CA GLY A 140 0.08 11.91 -5.36
C GLY A 140 1.31 12.09 -6.24
N LYS A 141 1.84 10.99 -6.75
CA LYS A 141 2.86 10.94 -7.80
C LYS A 141 2.35 10.10 -8.95
N THR A 142 2.60 10.55 -10.17
CA THR A 142 2.28 9.78 -11.37
C THR A 142 3.24 8.59 -11.54
N VAL A 143 2.87 7.62 -12.38
CA VAL A 143 3.79 6.51 -12.68
C VAL A 143 5.04 7.04 -13.41
N ILE A 144 4.89 8.02 -14.30
CA ILE A 144 6.04 8.65 -14.99
C ILE A 144 6.94 9.40 -14.01
N ASP A 145 6.40 10.11 -13.02
CA ASP A 145 7.20 10.73 -11.96
C ASP A 145 8.14 9.70 -11.31
N ILE A 146 7.61 8.55 -10.89
CA ILE A 146 8.40 7.49 -10.25
C ILE A 146 9.44 6.89 -11.20
N VAL A 147 9.09 6.69 -12.47
CA VAL A 147 10.01 6.20 -13.50
C VAL A 147 11.19 7.17 -13.67
N ASN A 148 10.91 8.47 -13.77
CA ASN A 148 11.93 9.49 -13.95
C ASN A 148 12.83 9.60 -12.70
N MET A 149 12.25 9.63 -11.51
CA MET A 149 13.01 9.61 -10.26
C MET A 149 13.91 8.37 -10.16
N PHE A 150 13.39 7.20 -10.54
CA PHE A 150 14.16 5.96 -10.51
C PHE A 150 15.33 5.98 -11.48
N LYS A 151 15.15 6.52 -12.69
CA LYS A 151 16.23 6.73 -13.67
C LYS A 151 17.32 7.66 -13.12
N GLU A 152 16.90 8.79 -12.57
CA GLU A 152 17.78 9.82 -12.02
C GLU A 152 18.61 9.29 -10.85
N VAL A 153 17.96 8.75 -9.82
CA VAL A 153 18.63 8.24 -8.60
C VAL A 153 19.62 7.11 -8.91
N ASN A 154 19.30 6.26 -9.88
CA ASN A 154 20.19 5.14 -10.25
C ASN A 154 21.19 5.50 -11.36
N ASN A 155 21.15 6.71 -11.91
CA ASN A 155 21.95 7.16 -13.06
C ASN A 155 21.90 6.15 -14.23
N ILE A 156 20.68 5.77 -14.63
CA ILE A 156 20.40 4.81 -15.70
C ILE A 156 19.36 5.34 -16.67
N ASP A 157 19.34 4.76 -17.86
CA ASP A 157 18.25 4.96 -18.82
C ASP A 157 17.74 3.64 -19.39
N PHE A 158 16.48 3.64 -19.79
CA PHE A 158 15.77 2.53 -20.45
C PHE A 158 14.59 3.08 -21.25
N GLU A 159 14.16 2.32 -22.24
CA GLU A 159 12.99 2.64 -23.06
C GLU A 159 11.69 2.48 -22.25
N VAL A 160 10.75 3.41 -22.43
CA VAL A 160 9.44 3.37 -21.78
C VAL A 160 8.37 3.13 -22.85
N ASN A 161 7.80 1.94 -22.82
CA ASN A 161 6.73 1.52 -23.70
C ASN A 161 5.36 1.76 -23.05
N VAL A 162 4.33 2.00 -23.86
CA VAL A 162 2.95 2.16 -23.39
C VAL A 162 2.15 0.92 -23.78
N GLY A 163 1.58 0.26 -22.78
CA GLY A 163 0.62 -0.83 -22.94
C GLY A 163 -0.82 -0.37 -22.65
N PRO A 164 -1.82 -1.20 -22.93
CA PRO A 164 -3.21 -0.89 -22.63
C PRO A 164 -3.44 -0.77 -21.12
N ARG A 165 -4.46 -0.02 -20.70
CA ARG A 165 -4.88 0.07 -19.29
C ARG A 165 -5.12 -1.32 -18.70
N ARG A 166 -4.66 -1.53 -17.48
CA ARG A 166 -4.99 -2.74 -16.71
C ARG A 166 -6.47 -2.69 -16.30
N LYS A 167 -7.14 -3.83 -16.40
CA LYS A 167 -8.53 -3.93 -15.96
C LYS A 167 -8.65 -3.66 -14.46
N GLY A 168 -9.44 -2.65 -14.11
CA GLY A 168 -9.69 -2.26 -12.73
C GLY A 168 -8.70 -1.25 -12.14
N ASP A 169 -7.72 -0.76 -12.91
CA ASP A 169 -6.92 0.37 -12.50
C ASP A 169 -7.77 1.64 -12.45
N ILE A 170 -7.60 2.38 -11.36
CA ILE A 170 -8.25 3.68 -11.14
C ILE A 170 -7.26 4.80 -11.46
N GLU A 171 -7.80 5.92 -11.90
CA GLU A 171 -7.03 7.10 -12.29
C GLU A 171 -6.15 7.62 -11.16
N SER A 172 -6.71 7.80 -9.96
CA SER A 172 -6.03 8.33 -8.80
C SER A 172 -6.36 7.57 -7.52
N SER A 173 -5.36 7.34 -6.69
CA SER A 173 -5.49 6.77 -5.35
C SER A 173 -4.54 7.49 -4.41
N VAL A 174 -5.02 8.57 -3.80
CA VAL A 174 -4.25 9.44 -2.89
C VAL A 174 -5.01 9.59 -1.57
N LEU A 175 -4.30 9.52 -0.47
CA LEU A 175 -4.86 9.65 0.86
C LEU A 175 -5.31 11.10 1.13
N ALA A 176 -6.52 11.27 1.64
CA ALA A 176 -7.04 12.60 2.01
C ALA A 176 -6.55 13.08 3.39
N ASN A 177 -6.39 12.16 4.35
CA ASN A 177 -6.01 12.48 5.72
C ASN A 177 -4.89 11.56 6.21
N VAL A 178 -3.74 12.13 6.50
CA VAL A 178 -2.54 11.40 6.94
C VAL A 178 -2.67 10.97 8.40
N SER A 179 -2.35 9.71 8.68
CA SER A 179 -2.37 9.16 10.04
C SER A 179 -1.32 9.79 10.96
N PRO A 180 -1.62 9.95 12.27
CA PRO A 180 -0.63 10.35 13.27
C PRO A 180 0.60 9.44 13.36
N TYR A 181 0.52 8.19 12.90
CA TYR A 181 1.63 7.25 12.84
C TYR A 181 2.66 7.58 11.75
N MET A 182 2.32 8.46 10.79
CA MET A 182 3.19 8.89 9.68
C MET A 182 4.06 10.10 10.07
N ARG A 183 4.77 10.04 11.18
CA ARG A 183 5.55 11.18 11.70
C ARG A 183 6.98 11.25 11.19
N ASN A 184 7.56 10.12 10.81
CA ASN A 184 8.92 10.01 10.28
C ASN A 184 8.82 9.90 8.76
N LEU A 185 9.13 10.98 8.07
CA LEU A 185 9.05 11.04 6.63
C LEU A 185 10.39 10.58 6.03
N TYR A 186 10.38 9.48 5.32
CA TYR A 186 11.46 9.10 4.43
C TYR A 186 11.28 9.84 3.10
N THR A 187 12.35 10.38 2.54
CA THR A 187 12.26 11.02 1.23
C THR A 187 12.21 9.97 0.13
N MET A 188 11.55 10.32 -0.98
CA MET A 188 11.44 9.41 -2.14
C MET A 188 12.80 9.06 -2.77
N ASP A 189 13.86 9.80 -2.41
CA ASP A 189 15.23 9.63 -2.91
C ASP A 189 16.00 8.52 -2.16
N GLN A 190 15.43 7.96 -1.12
CA GLN A 190 15.96 6.84 -0.34
C GLN A 190 15.36 5.51 -0.82
#